data_202194551332597fe490889ef699a64a
#
_entry.id   202194551332597fe490889ef699a64a
#
_cell.length_a   1.000
_cell.length_b   1.000
_cell.length_c   1.000
_cell.angle_alpha   90.00
_cell.angle_beta   90.00
_cell.angle_gamma   90.00
#
_symmetry.space_group_name_H-M   'P 1'
#
loop_
_entity.id
_entity.type
_entity.pdbx_description
1 polymer ?
#
loop_
_entity_poly.entity_id
_entity_poly.type
_entity_poly.pdbx_seq_one_letter_code
_entity_poly.pdbx_strand_id
1 'polypeptide(L)'
;SEIATYLECVYNDVTAATADIPDSEKVRLYYAEGPLGLQTEPDRGQHALTFDVAGANNVSAVEETQGIGMTNVSLEAVLAWDPEVIIAWDDVIRGGADEIIRTDEKWSHISAVKNGRPPGVNRFLGVQWIANMLYPDRYDVDMVEEVKNFYSLLYWVDITDDDARELLGNSYPPYGKQ
;
A
#
# COMPACT_ATOMS: atom_id res chain seq x y z
N SER A 1 21.06 9.14 -14.75
CA SER A 1 20.50 8.15 -15.71
C SER A 1 18.99 8.37 -15.81
N GLU A 2 18.38 7.95 -16.90
CA GLU A 2 16.92 8.05 -17.08
C GLU A 2 16.16 7.43 -15.93
N ILE A 3 16.60 6.28 -15.43
CA ILE A 3 16.03 5.63 -14.25
C ILE A 3 16.06 6.54 -13.02
N ALA A 4 17.20 7.17 -12.73
CA ALA A 4 17.31 8.06 -11.59
C ALA A 4 16.37 9.27 -11.73
N THR A 5 16.31 9.85 -12.93
CA THR A 5 15.39 10.96 -13.21
C THR A 5 13.93 10.55 -13.05
N TYR A 6 13.53 9.37 -13.55
CA TYR A 6 12.19 8.84 -13.38
C TYR A 6 11.83 8.68 -11.89
N LEU A 7 12.70 8.03 -11.12
CA LEU A 7 12.45 7.81 -9.68
C LEU A 7 12.39 9.13 -8.88
N GLU A 8 13.24 10.10 -9.24
CA GLU A 8 13.19 11.45 -8.66
C GLU A 8 11.90 12.18 -9.01
N CYS A 9 11.41 12.08 -10.25
CA CYS A 9 10.14 12.65 -10.66
C CYS A 9 8.98 12.04 -9.86
N VAL A 10 8.89 10.70 -9.82
CA VAL A 10 7.86 9.99 -9.05
C VAL A 10 7.84 10.43 -7.59
N TYR A 11 9.00 10.43 -6.94
CA TYR A 11 9.13 10.85 -5.54
C TYR A 11 8.66 12.30 -5.33
N ASN A 12 9.10 13.21 -6.19
CA ASN A 12 8.76 14.62 -6.09
C ASN A 12 7.27 14.87 -6.36
N ASP A 13 6.69 14.21 -7.35
CA ASP A 13 5.28 14.38 -7.73
C ASP A 13 4.35 13.88 -6.61
N VAL A 14 4.62 12.69 -6.07
CA VAL A 14 3.86 12.16 -4.93
C VAL A 14 4.02 13.04 -3.70
N THR A 15 5.25 13.43 -3.37
CA THR A 15 5.52 14.31 -2.21
C THR A 15 4.80 15.65 -2.37
N ALA A 16 4.82 16.25 -3.56
CA ALA A 16 4.13 17.50 -3.81
C ALA A 16 2.61 17.39 -3.63
N ALA A 17 2.02 16.24 -3.98
CA ALA A 17 0.60 15.99 -3.83
C ALA A 17 0.16 15.73 -2.37
N THR A 18 1.09 15.29 -1.49
CA THR A 18 0.75 14.81 -0.14
C THR A 18 1.35 15.64 0.99
N ALA A 19 2.37 16.47 0.73
CA ALA A 19 3.14 17.15 1.77
C ALA A 19 2.34 18.16 2.62
N ASP A 20 1.27 18.71 2.08
CA ASP A 20 0.40 19.69 2.74
C ASP A 20 -0.78 19.05 3.51
N ILE A 21 -0.88 17.71 3.51
CA ILE A 21 -1.93 17.01 4.23
C ILE A 21 -1.63 17.05 5.73
N PRO A 22 -2.50 17.67 6.56
CA PRO A 22 -2.33 17.67 8.00
C PRO A 22 -2.34 16.25 8.56
N ASP A 23 -1.58 15.98 9.62
CA ASP A 23 -1.53 14.63 10.23
C ASP A 23 -2.90 14.10 10.66
N SER A 24 -3.81 15.00 11.04
CA SER A 24 -5.18 14.65 11.41
C SER A 24 -6.07 14.23 10.24
N GLU A 25 -5.65 14.53 9.00
CA GLU A 25 -6.38 14.23 7.77
C GLU A 25 -5.72 13.11 6.96
N LYS A 26 -4.54 12.65 7.39
CA LYS A 26 -3.87 11.50 6.77
C LYS A 26 -4.69 10.22 6.95
N VAL A 27 -4.86 9.48 5.87
CA VAL A 27 -5.55 8.20 5.89
C VAL A 27 -4.80 7.21 6.77
N ARG A 28 -5.51 6.61 7.76
CA ARG A 28 -4.95 5.62 8.67
C ARG A 28 -4.81 4.29 7.95
N LEU A 29 -3.56 3.86 7.79
CA LEU A 29 -3.18 2.67 7.04
C LEU A 29 -2.58 1.62 7.97
N TYR A 30 -2.99 0.37 7.80
CA TYR A 30 -2.36 -0.80 8.40
C TYR A 30 -1.73 -1.67 7.32
N TYR A 31 -0.46 -2.01 7.48
CA TYR A 31 0.24 -2.93 6.60
C TYR A 31 0.22 -4.33 7.19
N ALA A 32 -0.59 -5.20 6.60
CA ALA A 32 -0.80 -6.57 7.07
C ALA A 32 0.19 -7.53 6.40
N GLU A 33 1.10 -8.07 7.18
CA GLU A 33 2.07 -9.07 6.78
C GLU A 33 1.74 -10.44 7.41
N GLY A 34 2.35 -11.48 6.85
CA GLY A 34 2.15 -12.86 7.30
C GLY A 34 0.79 -13.44 6.93
N PRO A 35 0.62 -14.76 7.06
CA PRO A 35 -0.57 -15.47 6.56
C PRO A 35 -1.87 -15.16 7.32
N LEU A 36 -1.76 -14.57 8.50
CA LEU A 36 -2.91 -14.16 9.30
C LEU A 36 -3.14 -12.65 9.29
N GLY A 37 -2.26 -11.87 8.63
CA GLY A 37 -2.30 -10.42 8.65
C GLY A 37 -1.98 -9.80 10.01
N LEU A 38 -1.39 -10.56 10.93
CA LEU A 38 -1.05 -10.15 12.29
C LEU A 38 0.46 -9.96 12.49
N GLN A 39 1.16 -9.66 11.40
CA GLN A 39 2.50 -9.13 11.37
C GLN A 39 2.47 -7.81 10.63
N THR A 40 3.36 -6.89 10.97
CA THR A 40 3.35 -5.54 10.36
C THR A 40 4.75 -4.92 10.36
N GLU A 41 4.93 -3.93 9.51
CA GLU A 41 6.05 -3.01 9.56
C GLU A 41 5.73 -1.88 10.56
N PRO A 42 6.57 -1.64 11.58
CA PRO A 42 6.41 -0.51 12.50
C PRO A 42 6.39 0.83 11.77
N ASP A 43 5.74 1.85 12.35
CA ASP A 43 5.58 3.19 11.78
C ASP A 43 6.91 3.89 11.43
N ARG A 44 8.02 3.48 12.05
CA ARG A 44 9.39 3.98 11.79
C ARG A 44 10.29 2.97 11.13
N GLY A 45 9.77 1.86 10.66
CA GLY A 45 10.52 0.83 9.94
C GLY A 45 10.99 1.32 8.56
N GLN A 46 12.01 0.67 8.03
CA GLN A 46 12.58 1.05 6.71
C GLN A 46 11.55 0.97 5.57
N HIS A 47 10.59 0.06 5.66
CA HIS A 47 9.54 -0.09 4.65
C HIS A 47 8.39 0.91 4.85
N ALA A 48 8.24 1.48 6.04
CA ALA A 48 7.21 2.49 6.33
C ALA A 48 7.43 3.79 5.55
N LEU A 49 8.65 4.10 5.13
CA LEU A 49 8.97 5.28 4.33
C LEU A 49 8.09 5.41 3.08
N THR A 50 7.72 4.29 2.46
CA THR A 50 6.83 4.27 1.30
C THR A 50 5.44 4.82 1.64
N PHE A 51 4.94 4.50 2.82
CA PHE A 51 3.64 4.98 3.30
C PHE A 51 3.71 6.46 3.66
N ASP A 52 4.80 6.89 4.31
CA ASP A 52 5.03 8.29 4.67
C ASP A 52 5.08 9.19 3.43
N VAL A 53 5.82 8.79 2.40
CA VAL A 53 5.92 9.53 1.13
C VAL A 53 4.56 9.58 0.43
N ALA A 54 3.77 8.51 0.49
CA ALA A 54 2.41 8.48 -0.03
C ALA A 54 1.39 9.26 0.84
N GLY A 55 1.83 9.89 1.93
CA GLY A 55 0.98 10.70 2.81
C GLY A 55 0.09 9.89 3.75
N ALA A 56 0.35 8.60 3.94
CA ALA A 56 -0.42 7.77 4.87
C ALA A 56 0.02 7.96 6.32
N ASN A 57 -0.88 7.69 7.26
CA ASN A 57 -0.57 7.50 8.66
C ASN A 57 -0.52 5.98 8.94
N ASN A 58 0.68 5.41 8.99
CA ASN A 58 0.84 4.02 9.41
C ASN A 58 0.47 3.88 10.89
N VAL A 59 -0.63 3.18 11.18
CA VAL A 59 -1.16 3.05 12.54
C VAL A 59 -0.39 2.04 13.41
N SER A 60 0.60 1.34 12.85
CA SER A 60 1.37 0.30 13.52
C SER A 60 2.37 0.89 14.53
N ALA A 61 1.86 1.55 15.58
CA ALA A 61 2.66 2.14 16.66
C ALA A 61 3.24 1.05 17.58
N VAL A 62 4.12 0.22 17.04
CA VAL A 62 4.81 -0.85 17.77
C VAL A 62 6.32 -0.67 17.70
N GLU A 63 7.04 -1.17 18.70
CA GLU A 63 8.52 -1.16 18.67
C GLU A 63 9.04 -2.16 17.65
N GLU A 64 10.03 -1.75 16.88
CA GLU A 64 10.68 -2.58 15.88
C GLU A 64 11.36 -3.79 16.54
N THR A 65 10.97 -5.00 16.14
CA THR A 65 11.60 -6.23 16.59
C THR A 65 12.78 -6.56 15.68
N GLN A 66 13.95 -5.99 15.98
CA GLN A 66 15.24 -6.31 15.32
C GLN A 66 15.26 -6.32 13.79
N GLY A 67 14.94 -5.19 13.17
CA GLY A 67 15.51 -4.79 11.87
C GLY A 67 15.04 -5.52 10.61
N ILE A 68 13.96 -6.30 10.65
CA ILE A 68 13.48 -7.06 9.48
C ILE A 68 11.97 -6.91 9.18
N GLY A 69 11.28 -5.98 9.83
CA GLY A 69 9.81 -5.90 9.71
C GLY A 69 9.11 -7.11 10.31
N MET A 70 7.91 -7.40 9.88
CA MET A 70 7.10 -8.55 10.32
C MET A 70 6.95 -8.65 11.85
N THR A 71 6.83 -7.51 12.50
CA THR A 71 6.59 -7.45 13.95
C THR A 71 5.21 -7.99 14.28
N ASN A 72 5.13 -8.95 15.22
CA ASN A 72 3.87 -9.55 15.61
C ASN A 72 2.99 -8.57 16.38
N VAL A 73 1.71 -8.54 16.01
CA VAL A 73 0.66 -7.76 16.68
C VAL A 73 -0.55 -8.63 16.98
N SER A 74 -1.39 -8.20 17.92
CA SER A 74 -2.65 -8.89 18.16
C SER A 74 -3.78 -8.28 17.33
N LEU A 75 -4.83 -9.06 17.08
CA LEU A 75 -6.02 -8.54 16.39
C LEU A 75 -6.70 -7.44 17.22
N GLU A 76 -6.66 -7.52 18.54
CA GLU A 76 -7.18 -6.48 19.44
C GLU A 76 -6.46 -5.15 19.24
N ALA A 77 -5.14 -5.17 19.00
CA ALA A 77 -4.38 -3.96 18.67
C ALA A 77 -4.84 -3.38 17.33
N VAL A 78 -4.98 -4.21 16.30
CA VAL A 78 -5.46 -3.75 14.98
C VAL A 78 -6.89 -3.19 15.08
N LEU A 79 -7.77 -3.84 15.84
CA LEU A 79 -9.12 -3.35 16.10
C LEU A 79 -9.11 -2.01 16.84
N ALA A 80 -8.20 -1.82 17.80
CA ALA A 80 -8.07 -0.56 18.55
C ALA A 80 -7.51 0.57 17.65
N TRP A 81 -6.63 0.26 16.73
CA TRP A 81 -6.13 1.22 15.73
C TRP A 81 -7.20 1.58 14.70
N ASP A 82 -8.13 0.70 14.40
CA ASP A 82 -9.23 0.87 13.44
C ASP A 82 -8.79 1.53 12.12
N PRO A 83 -7.90 0.92 11.34
CA PRO A 83 -7.42 1.50 10.09
C PRO A 83 -8.55 1.69 9.07
N GLU A 84 -8.42 2.75 8.26
CA GLU A 84 -9.32 3.06 7.15
C GLU A 84 -8.96 2.30 5.87
N VAL A 85 -7.68 1.90 5.78
CA VAL A 85 -7.13 1.09 4.68
C VAL A 85 -6.23 0.02 5.26
N ILE A 86 -6.35 -1.19 4.73
CA ILE A 86 -5.41 -2.28 4.99
C ILE A 86 -4.71 -2.61 3.67
N ILE A 87 -3.40 -2.69 3.69
CA ILE A 87 -2.60 -3.23 2.60
C ILE A 87 -2.03 -4.57 3.07
N ALA A 88 -2.40 -5.66 2.43
CA ALA A 88 -1.83 -6.98 2.71
C ALA A 88 -0.83 -7.38 1.63
N TRP A 89 0.18 -8.11 2.04
CA TRP A 89 1.16 -8.65 1.14
C TRP A 89 0.59 -9.86 0.39
N ASP A 90 0.62 -9.79 -0.94
CA ASP A 90 0.14 -10.85 -1.83
C ASP A 90 1.28 -11.82 -2.21
N ASP A 91 1.94 -12.37 -1.21
CA ASP A 91 2.96 -13.42 -1.39
C ASP A 91 2.52 -14.66 -0.62
N VAL A 92 2.36 -15.78 -1.31
CA VAL A 92 1.93 -17.08 -0.72
C VAL A 92 2.85 -17.59 0.40
N ILE A 93 4.08 -17.08 0.50
CA ILE A 93 5.04 -17.51 1.53
C ILE A 93 5.00 -16.57 2.75
N ARG A 94 4.81 -15.27 2.52
CA ARG A 94 4.89 -14.22 3.55
C ARG A 94 3.62 -13.42 3.76
N GLY A 95 2.63 -13.64 2.90
CA GLY A 95 1.36 -12.94 2.84
C GLY A 95 0.18 -13.90 2.80
N GLY A 96 -0.82 -13.57 1.99
CA GLY A 96 -2.04 -14.37 1.81
C GLY A 96 -3.10 -14.07 2.87
N ALA A 97 -2.95 -12.98 3.61
CA ALA A 97 -3.93 -12.58 4.61
C ALA A 97 -5.20 -11.94 4.03
N ASP A 98 -5.22 -11.63 2.75
CA ASP A 98 -6.34 -10.94 2.12
C ASP A 98 -7.65 -11.73 2.25
N GLU A 99 -7.62 -13.04 2.05
CA GLU A 99 -8.79 -13.89 2.19
C GLU A 99 -9.30 -13.90 3.64
N ILE A 100 -8.41 -14.10 4.62
CA ILE A 100 -8.80 -14.13 6.03
C ILE A 100 -9.33 -12.77 6.50
N ILE A 101 -8.71 -11.67 6.08
CA ILE A 101 -9.15 -10.32 6.41
C ILE A 101 -10.54 -10.04 5.85
N ARG A 102 -10.86 -10.56 4.66
CA ARG A 102 -12.18 -10.38 4.03
C ARG A 102 -13.26 -11.26 4.60
N THR A 103 -12.93 -12.47 5.06
CA THR A 103 -13.91 -13.52 5.34
C THR A 103 -14.08 -13.85 6.81
N ASP A 104 -13.07 -13.61 7.66
CA ASP A 104 -13.19 -13.87 9.11
C ASP A 104 -13.98 -12.74 9.78
N GLU A 105 -15.09 -13.12 10.45
CA GLU A 105 -15.99 -12.21 11.15
C GLU A 105 -15.26 -11.28 12.14
N LYS A 106 -14.15 -11.73 12.71
CA LYS A 106 -13.36 -10.93 13.66
C LYS A 106 -12.77 -9.66 13.04
N TRP A 107 -12.45 -9.68 11.73
CA TRP A 107 -11.94 -8.53 11.00
C TRP A 107 -13.06 -7.59 10.53
N SER A 108 -14.32 -8.06 10.49
CA SER A 108 -15.46 -7.30 9.97
C SER A 108 -15.75 -5.99 10.70
N HIS A 109 -15.23 -5.83 11.91
CA HIS A 109 -15.42 -4.63 12.72
C HIS A 109 -14.47 -3.47 12.38
N ILE A 110 -13.44 -3.73 11.58
CA ILE A 110 -12.45 -2.73 11.17
C ILE A 110 -13.03 -1.86 10.04
N SER A 111 -12.82 -0.54 10.10
CA SER A 111 -13.33 0.42 9.13
C SER A 111 -12.92 0.10 7.70
N ALA A 112 -11.69 -0.32 7.46
CA ALA A 112 -11.21 -0.73 6.14
C ALA A 112 -12.05 -1.88 5.54
N VAL A 113 -12.39 -2.88 6.36
CA VAL A 113 -13.16 -4.05 5.91
C VAL A 113 -14.62 -3.66 5.66
N LYS A 114 -15.25 -2.89 6.56
CA LYS A 114 -16.62 -2.38 6.40
C LYS A 114 -16.79 -1.56 5.12
N ASN A 115 -15.78 -0.78 4.78
CA ASN A 115 -15.81 0.12 3.63
C ASN A 115 -15.37 -0.54 2.31
N GLY A 116 -15.11 -1.85 2.32
CA GLY A 116 -14.72 -2.61 1.13
C GLY A 116 -13.36 -2.22 0.57
N ARG A 117 -12.45 -1.75 1.41
CA ARG A 117 -11.06 -1.39 1.05
C ARG A 117 -10.05 -2.46 1.51
N PRO A 118 -10.15 -3.69 1.01
CA PRO A 118 -9.19 -4.73 1.30
C PRO A 118 -8.10 -4.81 0.22
N PRO A 119 -7.09 -5.59 0.52
CA PRO A 119 -5.71 -5.39 0.12
C PRO A 119 -5.31 -6.04 -1.20
N GLY A 120 -4.16 -5.64 -1.68
CA GLY A 120 -3.39 -6.32 -2.70
C GLY A 120 -2.38 -5.38 -3.34
N VAL A 121 -1.07 -5.61 -3.16
CA VAL A 121 -0.03 -4.77 -3.78
C VAL A 121 1.12 -5.57 -4.32
N ASN A 122 1.53 -5.21 -5.54
CA ASN A 122 2.86 -5.51 -6.04
C ASN A 122 3.82 -4.37 -5.64
N ARG A 123 4.91 -4.70 -4.97
CA ARG A 123 5.78 -3.84 -4.16
C ARG A 123 6.47 -2.66 -4.89
N PHE A 124 6.66 -2.73 -6.20
CA PHE A 124 7.62 -1.85 -6.90
C PHE A 124 7.06 -0.51 -7.40
N LEU A 125 5.74 -0.43 -7.54
CA LEU A 125 5.04 0.82 -7.89
C LEU A 125 4.32 1.42 -6.66
N GLY A 126 4.70 0.94 -5.47
CA GLY A 126 3.97 1.13 -4.23
C GLY A 126 3.68 2.59 -3.88
N VAL A 127 4.64 3.51 -4.04
CA VAL A 127 4.43 4.91 -3.65
C VAL A 127 3.33 5.57 -4.49
N GLN A 128 3.41 5.46 -5.82
CA GLN A 128 2.42 6.03 -6.73
C GLN A 128 1.06 5.38 -6.56
N TRP A 129 1.03 4.05 -6.49
CA TRP A 129 -0.20 3.30 -6.31
C TRP A 129 -0.88 3.63 -4.97
N ILE A 130 -0.13 3.73 -3.88
CA ILE A 130 -0.66 4.10 -2.56
C ILE A 130 -1.22 5.53 -2.60
N ALA A 131 -0.47 6.49 -3.12
CA ALA A 131 -0.92 7.87 -3.22
C ALA A 131 -2.19 8.00 -4.07
N ASN A 132 -2.23 7.33 -5.23
CA ASN A 132 -3.40 7.30 -6.11
C ASN A 132 -4.63 6.66 -5.41
N MET A 133 -4.40 5.57 -4.66
CA MET A 133 -5.47 4.90 -3.91
C MET A 133 -6.00 5.75 -2.75
N LEU A 134 -5.11 6.39 -1.99
CA LEU A 134 -5.48 7.15 -0.80
C LEU A 134 -6.08 8.52 -1.13
N TYR A 135 -5.54 9.16 -2.15
CA TYR A 135 -5.83 10.57 -2.50
C TYR A 135 -6.07 10.75 -4.01
N PRO A 136 -7.07 10.08 -4.59
CA PRO A 136 -7.32 10.12 -6.04
C PRO A 136 -7.65 11.54 -6.57
N ASP A 137 -8.12 12.43 -5.70
CA ASP A 137 -8.38 13.83 -6.07
C ASP A 137 -7.11 14.70 -6.08
N ARG A 138 -6.00 14.22 -5.50
CA ARG A 138 -4.73 14.92 -5.42
C ARG A 138 -3.65 14.32 -6.31
N TYR A 139 -3.66 13.01 -6.44
CA TYR A 139 -2.71 12.25 -7.24
C TYR A 139 -3.46 11.20 -8.06
N ASP A 140 -3.67 11.51 -9.35
CA ASP A 140 -4.41 10.66 -10.29
C ASP A 140 -3.54 10.34 -11.50
N VAL A 141 -2.91 9.17 -11.48
CA VAL A 141 -2.11 8.65 -12.58
C VAL A 141 -2.72 7.37 -13.14
N ASP A 142 -2.52 7.12 -14.42
CA ASP A 142 -2.90 5.85 -15.03
C ASP A 142 -1.90 4.77 -14.64
N MET A 143 -2.27 3.93 -13.68
CA MET A 143 -1.39 2.88 -13.17
C MET A 143 -1.05 1.83 -14.22
N VAL A 144 -1.87 1.62 -15.26
CA VAL A 144 -1.54 0.71 -16.36
C VAL A 144 -0.37 1.27 -17.16
N GLU A 145 -0.44 2.55 -17.51
CA GLU A 145 0.66 3.22 -18.19
C GLU A 145 1.93 3.30 -17.33
N GLU A 146 1.79 3.56 -16.01
CA GLU A 146 2.94 3.59 -15.10
C GLU A 146 3.64 2.22 -14.98
N VAL A 147 2.88 1.12 -14.93
CA VAL A 147 3.46 -0.23 -14.95
C VAL A 147 4.22 -0.48 -16.25
N LYS A 148 3.64 -0.11 -17.39
CA LYS A 148 4.28 -0.26 -18.71
C LYS A 148 5.58 0.55 -18.79
N ASN A 149 5.54 1.82 -18.38
CA ASN A 149 6.72 2.70 -18.33
C ASN A 149 7.81 2.13 -17.43
N PHE A 150 7.43 1.62 -16.26
CA PHE A 150 8.35 1.00 -15.31
C PHE A 150 9.05 -0.23 -15.93
N TYR A 151 8.30 -1.12 -16.57
CA TYR A 151 8.87 -2.32 -17.20
C TYR A 151 9.77 -1.98 -18.39
N SER A 152 9.35 -1.06 -19.25
CA SER A 152 10.15 -0.60 -20.38
C SER A 152 11.47 0.04 -19.91
N LEU A 153 11.41 0.89 -18.88
CA LEU A 153 12.58 1.65 -18.40
C LEU A 153 13.57 0.80 -17.59
N LEU A 154 13.09 -0.07 -16.70
CA LEU A 154 13.95 -0.82 -15.78
C LEU A 154 14.36 -2.19 -16.32
N TYR A 155 13.47 -2.84 -17.06
CA TYR A 155 13.67 -4.21 -17.53
C TYR A 155 13.87 -4.30 -19.05
N TRP A 156 13.68 -3.17 -19.78
CA TRP A 156 13.72 -3.11 -21.25
C TRP A 156 12.74 -4.08 -21.92
N VAL A 157 11.59 -4.23 -21.31
CA VAL A 157 10.49 -5.08 -21.77
C VAL A 157 9.25 -4.25 -21.98
N ASP A 158 8.73 -4.26 -23.19
CA ASP A 158 7.43 -3.67 -23.50
C ASP A 158 6.36 -4.70 -23.22
N ILE A 159 5.47 -4.38 -22.27
CA ILE A 159 4.32 -5.20 -21.89
C ILE A 159 3.04 -4.60 -22.42
N THR A 160 2.01 -5.43 -22.60
CA THR A 160 0.69 -4.98 -23.03
C THR A 160 -0.12 -4.40 -21.85
N ASP A 161 -1.23 -3.73 -22.16
CA ASP A 161 -2.18 -3.28 -21.14
C ASP A 161 -2.75 -4.44 -20.31
N ASP A 162 -2.99 -5.59 -20.96
CA ASP A 162 -3.50 -6.78 -20.30
C ASP A 162 -2.47 -7.36 -19.33
N ASP A 163 -1.19 -7.41 -19.73
CA ASP A 163 -0.10 -7.82 -18.83
C ASP A 163 0.01 -6.86 -17.63
N ALA A 164 -0.08 -5.54 -17.88
CA ALA A 164 -0.02 -4.53 -16.82
C ALA A 164 -1.20 -4.66 -15.84
N ARG A 165 -2.42 -4.93 -16.33
CA ARG A 165 -3.60 -5.20 -15.50
C ARG A 165 -3.46 -6.50 -14.70
N GLU A 166 -2.88 -7.54 -15.28
CA GLU A 166 -2.60 -8.79 -14.57
C GLU A 166 -1.59 -8.56 -13.44
N LEU A 167 -0.53 -7.78 -13.68
CA LEU A 167 0.47 -7.41 -12.68
C LEU A 167 -0.12 -6.54 -11.53
N LEU A 168 -1.04 -5.64 -11.85
CA LEU A 168 -1.78 -4.86 -10.87
C LEU A 168 -2.78 -5.73 -10.07
N GLY A 169 -3.27 -6.81 -10.67
CA GLY A 169 -4.14 -7.78 -10.03
C GLY A 169 -5.34 -7.14 -9.35
N ASN A 170 -5.65 -7.57 -8.12
CA ASN A 170 -6.76 -7.03 -7.33
C ASN A 170 -6.54 -5.59 -6.84
N SER A 171 -5.37 -5.01 -7.08
CA SER A 171 -5.08 -3.63 -6.72
C SER A 171 -5.62 -2.60 -7.74
N TYR A 172 -6.13 -3.06 -8.88
CA TYR A 172 -6.71 -2.20 -9.92
C TYR A 172 -8.19 -2.54 -10.19
N PRO A 173 -9.07 -1.56 -10.39
CA PRO A 173 -8.89 -0.11 -10.31
C PRO A 173 -8.64 0.40 -8.88
N PRO A 174 -7.98 1.57 -8.72
CA PRO A 174 -7.79 2.16 -7.40
C PRO A 174 -9.12 2.46 -6.73
N TYR A 175 -9.18 2.26 -5.43
CA TYR A 175 -10.38 2.54 -4.64
C TYR A 175 -10.77 4.01 -4.73
N GLY A 176 -12.06 4.27 -4.91
CA GLY A 176 -12.63 5.61 -4.97
C GLY A 176 -13.12 6.05 -6.35
N LYS A 177 -12.78 5.32 -7.41
CA LYS A 177 -13.37 5.54 -8.75
C LYS A 177 -14.43 4.47 -9.02
N GLN A 178 -15.64 4.70 -8.58
CA GLN A 178 -16.87 4.08 -9.10
C GLN A 178 -17.69 5.13 -9.84
#